data_96cfa834a402f6c2e5f1eaf5374a92f1
#
_entry.id   96cfa834a402f6c2e5f1eaf5374a92f1
#
_cell.length_a   1.000
_cell.length_b   1.000
_cell.length_c   1.000
_cell.angle_alpha   90.00
_cell.angle_beta   90.00
_cell.angle_gamma   90.00
#
_symmetry.space_group_name_H-M   'P 1'
#
loop_
_entity.id
_entity.type
_entity.pdbx_description
1 polymer ?
#
loop_
_entity_poly.entity_id
_entity_poly.type
_entity_poly.pdbx_seq_one_letter_code
_entity_poly.pdbx_strand_id
1 'polypeptide(L)'
;MVTVFENIEIAGPGFLNFKLSKASLIANINGIIKNRETYGRKNSNKTYNIEFVSANPTGPMHVGHCRGAIYGDVLSNLLKFNGGKVTKEYY
;
A
#
# COMPACT_ATOMS: atom_id res chain seq x y z
N MET A 1 0.87 -6.77 -28.75
CA MET A 1 0.15 -6.09 -27.64
C MET A 1 -0.49 -7.16 -26.77
N VAL A 2 -0.17 -7.24 -25.48
CA VAL A 2 -0.78 -8.24 -24.59
C VAL A 2 -2.14 -7.69 -24.16
N THR A 3 -3.22 -8.42 -24.47
CA THR A 3 -4.56 -8.08 -23.97
C THR A 3 -4.61 -8.33 -22.47
N VAL A 4 -4.99 -7.30 -21.71
CA VAL A 4 -5.04 -7.38 -20.24
C VAL A 4 -6.12 -8.34 -19.78
N PHE A 5 -7.28 -8.29 -20.43
CA PHE A 5 -8.43 -9.11 -20.06
C PHE A 5 -8.67 -10.20 -21.10
N GLU A 6 -8.97 -11.41 -20.64
CA GLU A 6 -9.43 -12.52 -21.47
C GLU A 6 -10.93 -12.40 -21.75
N ASN A 7 -11.70 -11.96 -20.75
CA ASN A 7 -13.13 -11.77 -20.84
C ASN A 7 -13.59 -10.62 -19.94
N ILE A 8 -14.67 -9.95 -20.38
CA ILE A 8 -15.39 -8.95 -19.58
C ILE A 8 -16.88 -9.26 -19.76
N GLU A 9 -17.58 -9.48 -18.69
CA GLU A 9 -19.01 -9.82 -18.72
C GLU A 9 -19.82 -9.06 -17.68
N ILE A 10 -21.07 -8.81 -17.98
CA ILE A 10 -22.03 -8.23 -17.03
C ILE A 10 -22.61 -9.37 -16.20
N ALA A 11 -22.57 -9.24 -14.89
CA ALA A 11 -23.09 -10.22 -13.95
C ALA A 11 -24.13 -9.58 -13.01
N GLY A 12 -25.25 -10.26 -12.83
CA GLY A 12 -26.33 -9.82 -11.94
C GLY A 12 -26.82 -8.40 -12.22
N PRO A 13 -27.20 -7.65 -11.18
CA PRO A 13 -27.84 -6.34 -11.31
C PRO A 13 -26.87 -5.17 -11.54
N GLY A 14 -25.83 -5.35 -12.38
CA GLY A 14 -24.92 -4.28 -12.78
C GLY A 14 -23.47 -4.43 -12.32
N PHE A 15 -23.02 -5.64 -11.98
CA PHE A 15 -21.63 -5.94 -11.76
C PHE A 15 -20.90 -6.19 -13.09
N LEU A 16 -19.62 -5.78 -13.15
CA LEU A 16 -18.72 -6.12 -14.25
C LEU A 16 -17.67 -7.10 -13.73
N ASN A 17 -17.63 -8.29 -14.30
CA ASN A 17 -16.61 -9.28 -14.04
C ASN A 17 -15.49 -9.15 -15.07
N PHE A 18 -14.26 -9.00 -14.60
CA PHE A 18 -13.07 -8.93 -15.42
C PHE A 18 -12.22 -10.20 -15.20
N LYS A 19 -12.00 -10.98 -16.25
CA LYS A 19 -11.11 -12.11 -16.22
C LYS A 19 -9.76 -11.71 -16.82
N LEU A 20 -8.71 -11.70 -15.99
CA LEU A 20 -7.36 -11.37 -16.46
C LEU A 20 -6.84 -12.47 -17.41
N SER A 21 -6.15 -12.06 -18.46
CA SER A 21 -5.49 -13.01 -19.34
C SER A 21 -4.27 -13.63 -18.64
N LYS A 22 -3.97 -14.89 -18.95
CA LYS A 22 -2.78 -15.58 -18.44
C LYS A 22 -1.49 -14.84 -18.81
N ALA A 23 -1.44 -14.26 -20.01
CA ALA A 23 -0.30 -13.47 -20.45
C ALA A 23 -0.10 -12.20 -19.59
N SER A 24 -1.18 -11.53 -19.20
CA SER A 24 -1.14 -10.36 -18.30
C SER A 24 -0.63 -10.76 -16.91
N LEU A 25 -1.09 -11.88 -16.37
CA LEU A 25 -0.62 -12.39 -15.07
C LEU A 25 0.88 -12.69 -15.10
N ILE A 26 1.35 -13.39 -16.13
CA ILE A 26 2.79 -13.71 -16.31
C ILE A 26 3.61 -12.42 -16.47
N ALA A 27 3.13 -11.45 -17.23
CA ALA A 27 3.81 -10.16 -17.42
C ALA A 27 3.94 -9.41 -16.08
N ASN A 28 2.90 -9.43 -15.24
CA ASN A 28 2.95 -8.84 -13.89
C ASN A 28 3.99 -9.55 -12.99
N ILE A 29 4.00 -10.88 -12.98
CA ILE A 29 4.98 -11.67 -12.21
C ILE A 29 6.40 -11.32 -12.66
N ASN A 30 6.65 -11.30 -13.97
CA ASN A 30 7.95 -10.91 -14.51
C ASN A 30 8.33 -9.48 -14.14
N GLY A 31 7.36 -8.57 -14.11
CA GLY A 31 7.53 -7.20 -13.63
C GLY A 31 7.96 -7.14 -12.16
N ILE A 32 7.35 -7.93 -11.30
CA ILE A 32 7.73 -8.06 -9.88
C ILE A 32 9.16 -8.57 -9.76
N ILE A 33 9.48 -9.66 -10.45
CA ILE A 33 10.81 -10.28 -10.42
C ILE A 33 11.89 -9.32 -10.92
N LYS A 34 11.60 -8.58 -11.99
CA LYS A 34 12.54 -7.63 -12.59
C LYS A 34 12.81 -6.43 -11.68
N ASN A 35 11.75 -5.86 -11.09
CA ASN A 35 11.86 -4.64 -10.29
C ASN A 35 12.17 -4.92 -8.80
N ARG A 36 12.00 -6.16 -8.35
CA ARG A 36 12.35 -6.60 -6.98
C ARG A 36 11.88 -5.59 -5.93
N GLU A 37 12.83 -5.09 -5.15
CA GLU A 37 12.58 -4.17 -4.03
C GLU A 37 12.00 -2.80 -4.43
N THR A 38 12.04 -2.46 -5.71
CA THR A 38 11.47 -1.20 -6.22
C THR A 38 10.08 -1.37 -6.85
N TYR A 39 9.57 -2.60 -6.91
CA TYR A 39 8.24 -2.86 -7.47
C TYR A 39 7.16 -2.13 -6.67
N GLY A 40 6.28 -1.43 -7.37
CA GLY A 40 5.22 -0.61 -6.76
C GLY A 40 5.67 0.77 -6.28
N ARG A 41 6.97 1.08 -6.32
CA ARG A 41 7.48 2.40 -5.94
C ARG A 41 6.95 3.48 -6.88
N LYS A 42 6.54 4.60 -6.29
CA LYS A 42 6.14 5.81 -7.01
C LYS A 42 7.05 6.97 -6.60
N ASN A 43 7.11 7.99 -7.43
CA ASN A 43 7.83 9.23 -7.10
C ASN A 43 6.81 10.27 -6.65
N SER A 44 6.53 10.29 -5.35
CA SER A 44 5.70 11.33 -4.75
C SER A 44 6.58 12.48 -4.26
N ASN A 45 6.22 13.72 -4.61
CA ASN A 45 6.87 14.91 -4.07
C ASN A 45 6.15 15.48 -2.85
N LYS A 46 5.23 14.70 -2.25
CA LYS A 46 4.43 15.15 -1.10
C LYS A 46 5.23 15.05 0.19
N THR A 47 4.96 15.98 1.09
CA THR A 47 5.48 15.96 2.46
C THR A 47 4.33 15.59 3.40
N TYR A 48 4.61 14.71 4.33
CA TYR A 48 3.66 14.21 5.31
C TYR A 48 4.21 14.41 6.72
N ASN A 49 3.34 14.79 7.61
CA ASN A 49 3.57 14.74 9.04
C ASN A 49 2.59 13.72 9.63
N ILE A 50 3.10 12.70 10.32
CA ILE A 50 2.30 11.59 10.84
C ILE A 50 2.54 11.48 12.32
N GLU A 51 1.54 11.90 13.07
CA GLU A 51 1.44 11.67 14.50
C GLU A 51 0.73 10.35 14.76
N PHE A 52 1.31 9.50 15.61
CA PHE A 52 0.70 8.23 15.95
C PHE A 52 1.13 7.76 17.34
N VAL A 53 0.35 6.84 17.89
CA VAL A 53 0.35 6.42 19.29
C VAL A 53 -0.20 7.53 20.19
N SER A 54 0.58 8.59 20.43
CA SER A 54 0.23 9.81 21.19
C SER A 54 -0.53 9.50 22.47
N ALA A 55 -0.02 8.51 23.23
CA ALA A 55 -0.63 8.04 24.46
C ALA A 55 -0.33 8.99 25.62
N ASN A 56 -1.33 9.26 26.47
CA ASN A 56 -1.12 10.03 27.67
C ASN A 56 -0.04 9.41 28.55
N PRO A 57 0.87 10.20 29.15
CA PRO A 57 1.98 9.70 29.96
C PRO A 57 1.55 9.31 31.39
N THR A 58 0.43 8.60 31.52
CA THR A 58 -0.16 8.17 32.78
C THR A 58 0.32 6.80 33.26
N GLY A 59 1.14 6.13 32.45
CA GLY A 59 1.70 4.82 32.71
C GLY A 59 2.42 4.24 31.49
N PRO A 60 2.99 3.03 31.60
CA PRO A 60 3.63 2.38 30.47
C PRO A 60 2.61 2.07 29.36
N MET A 61 3.09 2.05 28.13
CA MET A 61 2.27 1.62 27.00
C MET A 61 1.85 0.17 27.18
N HIS A 62 0.60 -0.13 26.84
CA HIS A 62 0.03 -1.47 26.88
C HIS A 62 -0.36 -1.96 25.49
N VAL A 63 -0.81 -3.21 25.38
CA VAL A 63 -1.15 -3.85 24.11
C VAL A 63 -2.16 -3.06 23.28
N GLY A 64 -3.07 -2.31 23.89
CA GLY A 64 -4.02 -1.44 23.19
C GLY A 64 -3.36 -0.35 22.34
N HIS A 65 -2.16 0.11 22.69
CA HIS A 65 -1.39 1.09 21.92
C HIS A 65 -0.64 0.47 20.72
N CYS A 66 -0.39 -0.84 20.74
CA CYS A 66 0.37 -1.52 19.70
C CYS A 66 -0.24 -1.38 18.32
N ARG A 67 -1.56 -1.43 18.22
CA ARG A 67 -2.27 -1.25 16.94
C ARG A 67 -1.96 0.11 16.31
N GLY A 68 -2.05 1.18 17.07
CA GLY A 68 -1.74 2.53 16.60
C GLY A 68 -0.27 2.69 16.21
N ALA A 69 0.64 2.10 17.01
CA ALA A 69 2.07 2.12 16.76
C ALA A 69 2.42 1.42 15.44
N ILE A 70 1.95 0.20 15.25
CA ILE A 70 2.21 -0.59 14.03
C ILE A 70 1.59 0.09 12.81
N TYR A 71 0.34 0.54 12.92
CA TYR A 71 -0.34 1.21 11.81
C TYR A 71 0.40 2.47 11.36
N GLY A 72 0.75 3.35 12.30
CA GLY A 72 1.45 4.60 12.00
C GLY A 72 2.85 4.37 11.44
N ASP A 73 3.57 3.38 11.96
CA ASP A 73 4.91 3.03 11.46
C ASP A 73 4.85 2.47 10.03
N VAL A 74 3.97 1.51 9.78
CA VAL A 74 3.79 0.90 8.45
C VAL A 74 3.32 1.94 7.43
N LEU A 75 2.35 2.80 7.78
CA LEU A 75 1.89 3.88 6.91
C LEU A 75 3.04 4.83 6.56
N SER A 76 3.83 5.22 7.55
CA SER A 76 5.00 6.08 7.35
C SER A 76 6.02 5.47 6.40
N ASN A 77 6.30 4.17 6.57
CA ASN A 77 7.24 3.43 5.73
C ASN A 77 6.72 3.28 4.30
N LEU A 78 5.41 3.03 4.13
CA LEU A 78 4.77 2.95 2.82
C LEU A 78 4.81 4.28 2.06
N LEU A 79 4.55 5.39 2.74
CA LEU A 79 4.62 6.72 2.15
C LEU A 79 6.05 7.09 1.76
N LYS A 80 7.05 6.75 2.58
CA LYS A 80 8.48 6.89 2.25
C LYS A 80 8.87 6.04 1.05
N PHE A 81 8.42 4.79 0.99
CA PHE A 81 8.66 3.91 -0.13
C PHE A 81 8.12 4.51 -1.44
N ASN A 82 6.97 5.18 -1.38
CA ASN A 82 6.39 5.89 -2.52
C ASN A 82 7.02 7.26 -2.82
N GLY A 83 8.16 7.57 -2.22
CA GLY A 83 8.95 8.78 -2.49
C GLY A 83 8.51 10.03 -1.70
N GLY A 84 7.58 9.89 -0.75
CA GLY A 84 7.16 10.98 0.13
C GLY A 84 8.22 11.32 1.18
N LYS A 85 8.30 12.59 1.55
CA LYS A 85 9.03 13.03 2.75
C LYS A 85 8.11 12.83 3.95
N VAL A 86 8.53 12.05 4.95
CA VAL A 86 7.71 11.74 6.11
C VAL A 86 8.44 12.09 7.39
N THR A 87 7.82 12.95 8.18
CA THR A 87 8.16 13.21 9.57
C THR A 87 7.23 12.39 10.46
N LYS A 88 7.79 11.67 11.42
CA LYS A 88 7.02 10.96 12.44
C LYS A 88 6.99 11.81 13.70
N GLU A 89 5.82 11.98 14.28
CA GLU A 89 5.63 12.70 15.52
C GLU A 89 4.97 11.83 16.58
N TYR A 90 5.31 12.12 17.81
CA TYR A 90 4.73 11.56 19.02
C TYR A 90 4.36 12.73 19.94
N TYR A 91 3.14 12.71 20.41
CA TYR A 91 2.64 13.70 21.35
C TYR A 91 3.10 13.39 22.78
#